data_03ba9a66ed4155d2794baf4fcd557193
#
_entry.id   03ba9a66ed4155d2794baf4fcd557193
#
_cell.length_a   1.000
_cell.length_b   1.000
_cell.length_c   1.000
_cell.angle_alpha   90.00
_cell.angle_beta   90.00
_cell.angle_gamma   90.00
#
_symmetry.space_group_name_H-M   'P 1'
#
loop_
_entity.id
_entity.type
_entity.pdbx_description
1 polymer ?
#
loop_
_entity_poly.entity_id
_entity_poly.type
_entity_poly.pdbx_seq_one_letter_code
_entity_poly.pdbx_strand_id
1 'polypeptide(L)'
;MVFADLFFIYVFLPLCLICYGLAKKLSTKNIVLIVFSLIFYAWGEPLWILLLLFSSFFNWFIGILIGKFRDTPRAKLAVGGGIFVDILLLLIFKYSAFIVENLNAVSGAAIPVPQITLPIGISFYTFQAISYILDCYWETVDVQPKYHKFLLYLSLFPQLIAGPIVRYSVVEQEIDNRSVNATDLCEGALRVILGLAKKVIIANNLWSIVNTFFGKDITGLSVLGTWYTIIAYSLYVYFDFSGYSDIAIGLGRMFGFHFDENFRHPFACTTIAEFWQRWHISLGSFFRDYLLYVPFFGKPRKYFGLFLVWFCTGLWHGAAWNFILWGLYYGCFMLFEQKMGKKRMKKWPIVWKHVYTKLVIILGFGIFYFEDLGQLGQFFLNITGISMIANGAPFTDPMTFSSLRNNIFLILFAILVSLPVLPKIKSYFLESKNNTVYTIGRVGSVAVCMVLLAVVSVLLVDTTNNVFLYFRF
;
A
#
# COMPACT_ATOMS: atom_id res chain seq x y z
N MET A 1 -1.60 8.72 15.54
CA MET A 1 -0.70 9.71 14.88
C MET A 1 -0.55 9.32 13.42
N VAL A 2 -0.49 10.26 12.49
CA VAL A 2 -0.31 9.99 11.05
C VAL A 2 0.90 10.77 10.53
N PHE A 3 1.53 10.30 9.44
CA PHE A 3 2.73 10.97 8.90
C PHE A 3 2.46 12.37 8.34
N ALA A 4 1.27 12.58 7.76
CA ALA A 4 0.85 13.88 7.27
C ALA A 4 0.16 14.70 8.39
N ASP A 5 0.89 14.96 9.47
CA ASP A 5 0.48 15.71 10.63
C ASP A 5 1.64 16.63 11.06
N LEU A 6 1.35 17.88 11.38
CA LEU A 6 2.36 18.85 11.82
C LEU A 6 3.07 18.40 13.11
N PHE A 7 2.35 17.78 14.04
CA PHE A 7 2.96 17.24 15.25
C PHE A 7 3.97 16.13 14.94
N PHE A 8 3.64 15.24 13.98
CA PHE A 8 4.59 14.22 13.52
C PHE A 8 5.84 14.85 12.91
N ILE A 9 5.66 15.80 11.99
CA ILE A 9 6.75 16.39 11.22
C ILE A 9 7.69 17.24 12.11
N TYR A 10 7.12 18.06 12.99
CA TYR A 10 7.88 19.09 13.72
C TYR A 10 8.19 18.75 15.18
N VAL A 11 7.55 17.73 15.75
CA VAL A 11 7.79 17.33 17.15
C VAL A 11 8.25 15.88 17.23
N PHE A 12 7.43 14.94 16.80
CA PHE A 12 7.72 13.51 17.00
C PHE A 12 8.97 13.06 16.25
N LEU A 13 9.06 13.33 14.95
CA LEU A 13 10.19 12.90 14.12
C LEU A 13 11.51 13.57 14.53
N PRO A 14 11.58 14.90 14.74
CA PRO A 14 12.80 15.53 15.24
C PRO A 14 13.24 14.99 16.60
N LEU A 15 12.31 14.79 17.55
CA LEU A 15 12.64 14.24 18.86
C LEU A 15 13.19 12.81 18.74
N CYS A 16 12.56 11.97 17.90
CA CYS A 16 13.06 10.63 17.62
C CYS A 16 14.47 10.66 17.03
N LEU A 17 14.73 11.53 16.06
CA LEU A 17 16.05 11.68 15.42
C LEU A 17 17.12 12.17 16.42
N ILE A 18 16.78 13.10 17.29
CA ILE A 18 17.68 13.59 18.34
C ILE A 18 18.03 12.44 19.30
N CYS A 19 17.02 11.73 19.83
CA CYS A 19 17.25 10.59 20.73
C CYS A 19 18.08 9.48 20.05
N TYR A 20 17.79 9.20 18.78
CA TYR A 20 18.52 8.23 17.98
C TYR A 20 19.96 8.65 17.73
N GLY A 21 20.21 9.94 17.45
CA GLY A 21 21.54 10.51 17.22
C GLY A 21 22.41 10.53 18.49
N LEU A 22 21.80 10.80 19.65
CA LEU A 22 22.50 10.77 20.94
C LEU A 22 22.87 9.36 21.39
N ALA A 23 22.18 8.34 20.91
CA ALA A 23 22.47 6.94 21.22
C ALA A 23 23.76 6.48 20.54
N LYS A 24 24.81 6.17 21.33
CA LYS A 24 26.12 5.76 20.81
C LYS A 24 26.15 4.30 20.33
N LYS A 25 25.50 3.39 21.07
CA LYS A 25 25.46 1.95 20.75
C LYS A 25 24.26 1.61 19.88
N LEU A 26 24.43 0.69 18.92
CA LEU A 26 23.34 0.24 18.05
C LEU A 26 22.20 -0.40 18.85
N SER A 27 22.51 -1.14 19.93
CA SER A 27 21.50 -1.70 20.83
C SER A 27 20.63 -0.60 21.47
N THR A 28 21.21 0.53 21.88
CA THR A 28 20.45 1.66 22.41
C THR A 28 19.62 2.35 21.32
N LYS A 29 20.17 2.47 20.10
CA LYS A 29 19.40 2.97 18.93
C LYS A 29 18.19 2.10 18.65
N ASN A 30 18.32 0.77 18.76
CA ASN A 30 17.20 -0.17 18.60
C ASN A 30 16.12 0.05 19.67
N ILE A 31 16.51 0.25 20.93
CA ILE A 31 15.57 0.54 22.03
C ILE A 31 14.84 1.86 21.79
N VAL A 32 15.54 2.92 21.36
CA VAL A 32 14.93 4.21 21.01
C VAL A 32 13.84 3.99 19.95
N LEU A 33 14.15 3.27 18.86
CA LEU A 33 13.18 3.02 17.81
C LEU A 33 11.99 2.17 18.29
N ILE A 34 12.21 1.17 19.15
CA ILE A 34 11.10 0.40 19.75
C ILE A 34 10.17 1.32 20.54
N VAL A 35 10.74 2.15 21.44
CA VAL A 35 9.95 3.04 22.29
C VAL A 35 9.14 4.02 21.45
N PHE A 36 9.77 4.69 20.49
CA PHE A 36 9.06 5.62 19.59
C PHE A 36 8.03 4.91 18.71
N SER A 37 8.30 3.71 18.24
CA SER A 37 7.34 2.92 17.46
C SER A 37 6.10 2.53 18.28
N LEU A 38 6.30 2.10 19.52
CA LEU A 38 5.20 1.76 20.40
C LEU A 38 4.38 3.02 20.79
N ILE A 39 5.04 4.16 21.04
CA ILE A 39 4.35 5.45 21.27
C ILE A 39 3.55 5.85 20.03
N PHE A 40 4.14 5.75 18.82
CA PHE A 40 3.47 6.09 17.55
C PHE A 40 2.20 5.26 17.35
N TYR A 41 2.27 3.96 17.61
CA TYR A 41 1.14 3.05 17.47
C TYR A 41 0.08 3.30 18.55
N ALA A 42 0.48 3.36 19.82
CA ALA A 42 -0.42 3.58 20.94
C ALA A 42 -1.15 4.94 20.87
N TRP A 43 -0.57 5.95 20.21
CA TRP A 43 -1.23 7.25 20.02
C TRP A 43 -2.53 7.16 19.23
N GLY A 44 -2.59 6.26 18.23
CA GLY A 44 -3.82 6.02 17.46
C GLY A 44 -4.64 4.84 17.98
N GLU A 45 -3.98 3.85 18.57
CA GLU A 45 -4.53 2.56 18.94
C GLU A 45 -4.13 2.13 20.36
N PRO A 46 -4.60 2.85 21.40
CA PRO A 46 -4.12 2.62 22.77
C PRO A 46 -4.45 1.24 23.33
N LEU A 47 -5.53 0.60 22.89
CA LEU A 47 -5.91 -0.75 23.29
C LEU A 47 -5.23 -1.83 22.45
N TRP A 48 -5.15 -1.60 21.12
CA TRP A 48 -4.67 -2.61 20.19
C TRP A 48 -3.15 -2.77 20.18
N ILE A 49 -2.41 -1.92 20.90
CA ILE A 49 -0.98 -2.14 21.17
C ILE A 49 -0.74 -3.47 21.87
N LEU A 50 -1.68 -3.92 22.73
CA LEU A 50 -1.58 -5.22 23.40
C LEU A 50 -1.66 -6.38 22.40
N LEU A 51 -2.49 -6.24 21.35
CA LEU A 51 -2.56 -7.24 20.28
C LEU A 51 -1.28 -7.28 19.45
N LEU A 52 -0.69 -6.12 19.14
CA LEU A 52 0.61 -6.03 18.46
C LEU A 52 1.72 -6.71 19.28
N LEU A 53 1.77 -6.45 20.58
CA LEU A 53 2.74 -7.07 21.50
C LEU A 53 2.51 -8.57 21.61
N PHE A 54 1.26 -9.02 21.71
CA PHE A 54 0.91 -10.45 21.70
C PHE A 54 1.36 -11.10 20.37
N SER A 55 0.98 -10.53 19.22
CA SER A 55 1.35 -11.07 17.91
C SER A 55 2.87 -11.14 17.74
N SER A 56 3.60 -10.09 18.16
CA SER A 56 5.06 -10.08 18.07
C SER A 56 5.71 -11.14 18.96
N PHE A 57 5.24 -11.29 20.21
CA PHE A 57 5.78 -12.30 21.11
C PHE A 57 5.45 -13.71 20.62
N PHE A 58 4.21 -13.94 20.20
CA PHE A 58 3.75 -15.23 19.71
C PHE A 58 4.56 -15.68 18.49
N ASN A 59 4.71 -14.83 17.47
CA ASN A 59 5.43 -15.18 16.25
C ASN A 59 6.94 -15.33 16.47
N TRP A 60 7.54 -14.52 17.34
CA TRP A 60 8.91 -14.74 17.78
C TRP A 60 9.08 -16.13 18.44
N PHE A 61 8.16 -16.49 19.35
CA PHE A 61 8.19 -17.79 20.04
C PHE A 61 8.01 -18.95 19.05
N ILE A 62 7.11 -18.84 18.07
CA ILE A 62 6.96 -19.81 16.98
C ILE A 62 8.28 -19.96 16.20
N GLY A 63 8.97 -18.86 15.88
CA GLY A 63 10.28 -18.89 15.24
C GLY A 63 11.31 -19.70 16.08
N ILE A 64 11.36 -19.49 17.39
CA ILE A 64 12.22 -20.27 18.32
C ILE A 64 11.86 -21.76 18.28
N LEU A 65 10.56 -22.11 18.28
CA LEU A 65 10.13 -23.52 18.18
C LEU A 65 10.53 -24.15 16.85
N ILE A 66 10.39 -23.43 15.74
CA ILE A 66 10.84 -23.89 14.42
C ILE A 66 12.33 -24.21 14.44
N GLY A 67 13.16 -23.31 14.95
CA GLY A 67 14.60 -23.54 15.06
C GLY A 67 14.96 -24.70 15.98
N LYS A 68 14.27 -24.84 17.13
CA LYS A 68 14.51 -25.92 18.09
C LYS A 68 14.11 -27.30 17.55
N PHE A 69 13.04 -27.38 16.77
CA PHE A 69 12.50 -28.64 16.26
C PHE A 69 12.75 -28.82 14.75
N ARG A 70 13.76 -28.15 14.21
CA ARG A 70 14.18 -28.27 12.81
C ARG A 70 14.29 -29.73 12.40
N ASP A 71 13.92 -30.04 11.17
CA ASP A 71 13.94 -31.42 10.60
C ASP A 71 13.00 -32.44 11.26
N THR A 72 12.12 -32.00 12.14
CA THR A 72 11.11 -32.86 12.75
C THR A 72 9.68 -32.47 12.34
N PRO A 73 8.70 -33.40 12.43
CA PRO A 73 7.28 -33.07 12.22
C PRO A 73 6.77 -31.97 13.14
N ARG A 74 7.41 -31.73 14.29
CA ARG A 74 7.05 -30.66 15.23
C ARG A 74 7.29 -29.26 14.66
N ALA A 75 8.31 -29.08 13.81
CA ALA A 75 8.52 -27.82 13.11
C ALA A 75 7.35 -27.50 12.18
N LYS A 76 6.82 -28.49 11.44
CA LYS A 76 5.61 -28.31 10.60
C LYS A 76 4.38 -27.95 11.42
N LEU A 77 4.22 -28.56 12.60
CA LEU A 77 3.13 -28.21 13.52
C LEU A 77 3.27 -26.78 14.04
N ALA A 78 4.50 -26.34 14.38
CA ALA A 78 4.75 -24.96 14.81
C ALA A 78 4.40 -23.96 13.70
N VAL A 79 4.83 -24.20 12.45
CA VAL A 79 4.47 -23.38 11.29
C VAL A 79 2.96 -23.35 11.09
N GLY A 80 2.31 -24.51 11.03
CA GLY A 80 0.85 -24.61 10.84
C GLY A 80 0.07 -23.91 11.95
N GLY A 81 0.48 -24.10 13.22
CA GLY A 81 -0.12 -23.45 14.38
C GLY A 81 0.08 -21.93 14.38
N GLY A 82 1.29 -21.46 14.01
CA GLY A 82 1.59 -20.04 13.88
C GLY A 82 0.70 -19.37 12.83
N ILE A 83 0.69 -19.89 11.61
CA ILE A 83 -0.13 -19.37 10.51
C ILE A 83 -1.63 -19.45 10.86
N PHE A 84 -2.08 -20.54 11.50
CA PHE A 84 -3.47 -20.68 11.91
C PHE A 84 -3.90 -19.58 12.89
N VAL A 85 -3.10 -19.27 13.91
CA VAL A 85 -3.42 -18.19 14.87
C VAL A 85 -3.41 -16.83 14.17
N ASP A 86 -2.44 -16.54 13.32
CA ASP A 86 -2.36 -15.28 12.59
C ASP A 86 -3.57 -15.08 11.65
N ILE A 87 -3.98 -16.13 10.93
CA ILE A 87 -5.18 -16.09 10.08
C ILE A 87 -6.45 -16.00 10.93
N LEU A 88 -6.51 -16.70 12.07
CA LEU A 88 -7.65 -16.63 12.98
C LEU A 88 -7.85 -15.21 13.53
N LEU A 89 -6.77 -14.50 13.88
CA LEU A 89 -6.85 -13.10 14.29
C LEU A 89 -7.41 -12.23 13.17
N LEU A 90 -6.95 -12.41 11.93
CA LEU A 90 -7.53 -11.70 10.79
C LEU A 90 -9.01 -12.03 10.58
N LEU A 91 -9.41 -13.29 10.71
CA LEU A 91 -10.81 -13.71 10.58
C LEU A 91 -11.69 -13.05 11.64
N ILE A 92 -11.23 -12.98 12.88
CA ILE A 92 -11.98 -12.36 13.98
C ILE A 92 -12.10 -10.85 13.77
N PHE A 93 -11.00 -10.15 13.52
CA PHE A 93 -11.00 -8.69 13.51
C PHE A 93 -11.47 -8.09 12.18
N LYS A 94 -11.21 -8.74 11.06
CA LYS A 94 -11.50 -8.18 9.74
C LYS A 94 -12.72 -8.80 9.07
N TYR A 95 -13.00 -10.09 9.27
CA TYR A 95 -14.00 -10.80 8.47
C TYR A 95 -15.23 -11.25 9.25
N SER A 96 -15.26 -11.16 10.58
CA SER A 96 -16.38 -11.68 11.37
C SER A 96 -17.73 -11.06 11.02
N ALA A 97 -17.81 -9.74 10.85
CA ALA A 97 -19.03 -9.06 10.43
C ALA A 97 -19.49 -9.54 9.04
N PHE A 98 -18.60 -9.52 8.06
CA PHE A 98 -18.88 -9.97 6.69
C PHE A 98 -19.36 -11.43 6.64
N ILE A 99 -18.76 -12.32 7.42
CA ILE A 99 -19.17 -13.74 7.49
C ILE A 99 -20.59 -13.84 8.07
N VAL A 100 -20.87 -13.15 9.18
CA VAL A 100 -22.19 -13.21 9.84
C VAL A 100 -23.27 -12.59 8.96
N GLU A 101 -23.01 -11.45 8.30
CA GLU A 101 -23.95 -10.82 7.36
C GLU A 101 -24.32 -11.76 6.21
N ASN A 102 -23.32 -12.43 5.61
CA ASN A 102 -23.57 -13.39 4.52
C ASN A 102 -24.30 -14.66 5.03
N LEU A 103 -23.99 -15.15 6.23
CA LEU A 103 -24.72 -16.26 6.84
C LEU A 103 -26.17 -15.89 7.08
N ASN A 104 -26.46 -14.71 7.61
CA ASN A 104 -27.82 -14.21 7.81
C ASN A 104 -28.57 -14.10 6.46
N ALA A 105 -27.92 -13.57 5.43
CA ALA A 105 -28.51 -13.40 4.10
C ALA A 105 -28.87 -14.75 3.45
N VAL A 106 -28.07 -15.79 3.63
CA VAL A 106 -28.29 -17.12 3.03
C VAL A 106 -29.26 -17.98 3.86
N SER A 107 -29.12 -17.94 5.21
CA SER A 107 -29.89 -18.82 6.09
C SER A 107 -31.22 -18.22 6.57
N GLY A 108 -31.41 -16.91 6.40
CA GLY A 108 -32.53 -16.17 7.02
C GLY A 108 -32.41 -16.05 8.54
N ALA A 109 -31.27 -16.42 9.13
CA ALA A 109 -31.01 -16.27 10.55
C ALA A 109 -30.81 -14.78 10.94
N ALA A 110 -31.08 -14.46 12.21
CA ALA A 110 -30.86 -13.12 12.76
C ALA A 110 -29.68 -13.14 13.78
N ILE A 111 -28.53 -13.68 13.37
CA ILE A 111 -27.34 -13.73 14.21
C ILE A 111 -26.83 -12.29 14.41
N PRO A 112 -26.56 -11.83 15.63
CA PRO A 112 -26.03 -10.51 15.87
C PRO A 112 -24.69 -10.29 15.15
N VAL A 113 -24.60 -9.24 14.33
CA VAL A 113 -23.37 -8.89 13.61
C VAL A 113 -22.35 -8.30 14.57
N PRO A 114 -21.13 -8.87 14.67
CA PRO A 114 -20.09 -8.36 15.56
C PRO A 114 -19.68 -6.94 15.21
N GLN A 115 -19.61 -6.04 16.18
CA GLN A 115 -19.15 -4.66 16.05
C GLN A 115 -17.70 -4.55 16.55
N ILE A 116 -16.77 -5.18 15.82
CA ILE A 116 -15.34 -5.21 16.20
C ILE A 116 -14.59 -4.14 15.42
N THR A 117 -13.94 -3.21 16.13
CA THR A 117 -13.06 -2.22 15.50
C THR A 117 -11.82 -2.91 14.93
N LEU A 118 -11.54 -2.69 13.65
CA LEU A 118 -10.36 -3.25 13.00
C LEU A 118 -9.08 -2.56 13.52
N PRO A 119 -8.13 -3.29 14.14
CA PRO A 119 -6.85 -2.71 14.58
C PRO A 119 -6.03 -2.24 13.38
N ILE A 120 -5.59 -0.98 13.40
CA ILE A 120 -4.81 -0.39 12.31
C ILE A 120 -3.52 -1.21 12.10
N GLY A 121 -3.23 -1.55 10.84
CA GLY A 121 -2.02 -2.27 10.46
C GLY A 121 -2.05 -3.79 10.69
N ILE A 122 -3.13 -4.37 11.24
CA ILE A 122 -3.20 -5.82 11.52
C ILE A 122 -2.86 -6.66 10.28
N SER A 123 -3.36 -6.29 9.10
CA SER A 123 -3.09 -7.00 7.86
C SER A 123 -1.60 -6.95 7.45
N PHE A 124 -0.91 -5.84 7.75
CA PHE A 124 0.50 -5.65 7.42
C PHE A 124 1.40 -6.44 8.35
N TYR A 125 1.28 -6.26 9.66
CA TYR A 125 2.15 -6.98 10.59
C TYR A 125 1.86 -8.49 10.64
N THR A 126 0.64 -8.93 10.34
CA THR A 126 0.33 -10.36 10.18
C THR A 126 1.07 -10.96 8.98
N PHE A 127 1.11 -10.26 7.83
CA PHE A 127 1.87 -10.75 6.68
C PHE A 127 3.38 -10.75 6.95
N GLN A 128 3.89 -9.74 7.65
CA GLN A 128 5.29 -9.73 8.10
C GLN A 128 5.61 -10.92 9.01
N ALA A 129 4.73 -11.22 9.96
CA ALA A 129 4.87 -12.35 10.88
C ALA A 129 4.82 -13.70 10.15
N ILE A 130 3.83 -13.90 9.26
CA ILE A 130 3.72 -15.12 8.44
C ILE A 130 4.96 -15.31 7.57
N SER A 131 5.46 -14.22 6.93
CA SER A 131 6.69 -14.31 6.12
C SER A 131 7.88 -14.76 6.96
N TYR A 132 8.06 -14.20 8.17
CA TYR A 132 9.13 -14.60 9.08
C TYR A 132 9.05 -16.10 9.47
N ILE A 133 7.85 -16.60 9.84
CA ILE A 133 7.65 -18.01 10.18
C ILE A 133 8.05 -18.92 9.01
N LEU A 134 7.59 -18.57 7.79
CA LEU A 134 7.89 -19.35 6.58
C LEU A 134 9.36 -19.27 6.21
N ASP A 135 9.96 -18.08 6.26
CA ASP A 135 11.36 -17.85 5.94
C ASP A 135 12.29 -18.59 6.95
N CYS A 136 11.95 -18.63 8.25
CA CYS A 136 12.65 -19.44 9.25
C CYS A 136 12.53 -20.94 8.97
N TYR A 137 11.35 -21.40 8.54
CA TYR A 137 11.13 -22.81 8.22
C TYR A 137 11.86 -23.24 6.95
N TRP A 138 11.93 -22.39 5.94
CA TRP A 138 12.66 -22.64 4.69
C TRP A 138 14.16 -22.32 4.78
N GLU A 139 14.63 -21.89 5.95
CA GLU A 139 16.03 -21.52 6.19
C GLU A 139 16.53 -20.37 5.31
N THR A 140 15.61 -19.50 4.88
CA THR A 140 15.94 -18.29 4.13
C THR A 140 16.50 -17.20 5.04
N VAL A 141 16.13 -17.23 6.33
CA VAL A 141 16.62 -16.35 7.39
C VAL A 141 16.95 -17.16 8.64
N ASP A 142 17.84 -16.62 9.46
CA ASP A 142 18.13 -17.19 10.77
C ASP A 142 17.01 -16.86 11.77
N VAL A 143 16.76 -17.80 12.69
CA VAL A 143 15.80 -17.57 13.78
C VAL A 143 16.33 -16.47 14.70
N GLN A 144 15.56 -15.43 14.91
CA GLN A 144 15.95 -14.34 15.81
C GLN A 144 15.86 -14.75 17.29
N PRO A 145 16.98 -14.93 18.00
CA PRO A 145 16.97 -15.41 19.39
C PRO A 145 16.53 -14.34 20.39
N LYS A 146 16.60 -13.05 20.04
CA LYS A 146 16.32 -11.94 20.95
C LYS A 146 14.99 -11.28 20.64
N TYR A 147 14.02 -11.43 21.55
CA TYR A 147 12.67 -10.87 21.36
C TYR A 147 12.64 -9.39 20.99
N HIS A 148 13.42 -8.54 21.68
CA HIS A 148 13.42 -7.11 21.41
C HIS A 148 13.83 -6.75 19.96
N LYS A 149 14.65 -7.57 19.29
CA LYS A 149 15.02 -7.36 17.89
C LYS A 149 13.87 -7.72 16.95
N PHE A 150 13.15 -8.81 17.26
CA PHE A 150 11.95 -9.17 16.53
C PHE A 150 10.82 -8.15 16.75
N LEU A 151 10.65 -7.67 17.99
CA LEU A 151 9.72 -6.60 18.29
C LEU A 151 10.06 -5.33 17.51
N LEU A 152 11.34 -4.95 17.42
CA LEU A 152 11.77 -3.82 16.57
C LEU A 152 11.32 -4.01 15.13
N TYR A 153 11.57 -5.19 14.55
CA TYR A 153 11.18 -5.50 13.18
C TYR A 153 9.68 -5.33 12.97
N LEU A 154 8.86 -5.95 13.82
CA LEU A 154 7.42 -5.98 13.63
C LEU A 154 6.75 -4.64 13.94
N SER A 155 7.26 -3.90 14.95
CA SER A 155 6.65 -2.64 15.42
C SER A 155 7.22 -1.38 14.76
N LEU A 156 8.25 -1.46 13.91
CA LEU A 156 8.96 -0.31 13.37
C LEU A 156 8.01 0.67 12.66
N PHE A 157 7.82 1.86 13.23
CA PHE A 157 6.75 2.79 12.85
C PHE A 157 6.73 3.22 11.37
N PRO A 158 7.85 3.34 10.63
CA PRO A 158 7.81 3.66 9.22
C PRO A 158 7.03 2.66 8.36
N GLN A 159 7.04 1.36 8.73
CA GLN A 159 6.46 0.28 7.93
C GLN A 159 5.21 -0.37 8.55
N LEU A 160 4.92 -0.07 9.84
CA LEU A 160 3.96 -0.83 10.64
C LEU A 160 2.51 -0.75 10.13
N ILE A 161 2.07 0.43 9.71
CA ILE A 161 0.66 0.70 9.43
C ILE A 161 0.33 0.48 7.95
N ALA A 162 1.18 0.95 7.06
CA ALA A 162 1.03 0.87 5.61
C ALA A 162 2.42 1.02 4.95
N GLY A 163 2.47 1.07 3.63
CA GLY A 163 3.72 1.20 2.88
C GLY A 163 4.19 -0.14 2.31
N PRO A 164 5.49 -0.36 2.13
CA PRO A 164 5.98 -1.67 1.69
C PRO A 164 5.81 -2.71 2.80
N ILE A 165 5.37 -3.92 2.44
CA ILE A 165 5.41 -5.08 3.34
C ILE A 165 6.86 -5.53 3.39
N VAL A 166 7.58 -5.08 4.43
CA VAL A 166 9.00 -5.37 4.60
C VAL A 166 9.17 -6.75 5.22
N ARG A 167 9.91 -7.64 4.56
CA ARG A 167 10.22 -8.98 5.08
C ARG A 167 11.38 -8.91 6.06
N TYR A 168 11.45 -9.87 6.97
CA TYR A 168 12.55 -9.96 7.93
C TYR A 168 13.91 -10.08 7.21
N SER A 169 13.97 -10.86 6.12
CA SER A 169 15.17 -11.04 5.29
C SER A 169 15.75 -9.74 4.71
N VAL A 170 14.94 -8.71 4.52
CA VAL A 170 15.40 -7.39 4.02
C VAL A 170 16.16 -6.61 5.10
N VAL A 171 15.73 -6.73 6.37
CA VAL A 171 16.24 -5.90 7.48
C VAL A 171 17.07 -6.67 8.50
N GLU A 172 17.16 -8.00 8.38
CA GLU A 172 17.85 -8.89 9.33
C GLU A 172 19.27 -8.41 9.67
N GLN A 173 20.07 -8.15 8.65
CA GLN A 173 21.45 -7.69 8.84
C GLN A 173 21.52 -6.25 9.39
N GLU A 174 20.59 -5.39 8.99
CA GLU A 174 20.55 -3.98 9.38
C GLU A 174 20.10 -3.80 10.85
N ILE A 175 19.37 -4.75 11.42
CA ILE A 175 19.04 -4.73 12.85
C ILE A 175 20.33 -4.75 13.69
N ASP A 176 21.36 -5.46 13.25
CA ASP A 176 22.60 -5.68 13.98
C ASP A 176 23.80 -4.88 13.48
N ASN A 177 23.81 -4.47 12.22
CA ASN A 177 25.00 -3.93 11.56
C ASN A 177 24.74 -2.67 10.72
N ARG A 178 23.74 -1.84 11.09
CA ARG A 178 23.47 -0.62 10.32
C ARG A 178 24.29 0.58 10.81
N SER A 179 24.60 1.46 9.89
CA SER A 179 25.12 2.80 10.13
C SER A 179 24.31 3.82 9.35
N VAL A 180 24.31 5.06 9.79
CA VAL A 180 23.64 6.18 9.11
C VAL A 180 24.68 7.24 8.84
N ASN A 181 24.82 7.63 7.59
CA ASN A 181 25.68 8.74 7.17
C ASN A 181 24.84 9.98 6.78
N ALA A 182 25.50 11.12 6.58
CA ALA A 182 24.83 12.37 6.22
C ALA A 182 24.06 12.28 4.89
N THR A 183 24.53 11.46 3.95
CA THR A 183 23.86 11.24 2.66
C THR A 183 22.54 10.49 2.87
N ASP A 184 22.52 9.44 3.69
CA ASP A 184 21.31 8.67 3.99
C ASP A 184 20.27 9.54 4.68
N LEU A 185 20.71 10.39 5.62
CA LEU A 185 19.80 11.32 6.30
C LEU A 185 19.20 12.34 5.33
N CYS A 186 20.04 12.94 4.48
CA CYS A 186 19.61 13.95 3.50
C CYS A 186 18.66 13.33 2.45
N GLU A 187 19.04 12.21 1.82
CA GLU A 187 18.22 11.58 0.79
C GLU A 187 16.93 10.98 1.36
N GLY A 188 16.99 10.47 2.60
CA GLY A 188 15.79 10.03 3.32
C GLY A 188 14.84 11.18 3.58
N ALA A 189 15.33 12.32 4.08
CA ALA A 189 14.52 13.52 4.34
C ALA A 189 13.90 14.08 3.06
N LEU A 190 14.68 14.20 1.97
CA LEU A 190 14.15 14.64 0.67
C LEU A 190 13.03 13.70 0.18
N ARG A 191 13.19 12.39 0.39
CA ARG A 191 12.17 11.42 0.00
C ARG A 191 10.90 11.52 0.86
N VAL A 192 11.01 11.74 2.16
CA VAL A 192 9.88 12.02 3.06
C VAL A 192 9.11 13.25 2.58
N ILE A 193 9.80 14.34 2.27
CA ILE A 193 9.18 15.58 1.79
C ILE A 193 8.43 15.35 0.47
N LEU A 194 9.02 14.62 -0.47
CA LEU A 194 8.35 14.26 -1.73
C LEU A 194 7.12 13.39 -1.51
N GLY A 195 7.17 12.45 -0.57
CA GLY A 195 6.02 11.63 -0.17
C GLY A 195 4.89 12.47 0.44
N LEU A 196 5.24 13.39 1.33
CA LEU A 196 4.29 14.36 1.90
C LEU A 196 3.67 15.25 0.82
N ALA A 197 4.45 15.75 -0.13
CA ALA A 197 3.95 16.55 -1.24
C ALA A 197 2.96 15.76 -2.12
N LYS A 198 3.25 14.49 -2.42
CA LYS A 198 2.30 13.61 -3.13
C LYS A 198 0.98 13.48 -2.39
N LYS A 199 1.01 13.27 -1.07
CA LYS A 199 -0.20 13.13 -0.24
C LYS A 199 -0.96 14.43 -0.12
N VAL A 200 -0.30 15.51 0.30
CA VAL A 200 -0.97 16.75 0.70
C VAL A 200 -1.35 17.60 -0.52
N ILE A 201 -0.44 17.75 -1.49
CA ILE A 201 -0.65 18.64 -2.63
C ILE A 201 -1.46 17.93 -3.73
N ILE A 202 -1.20 16.65 -4.02
CA ILE A 202 -1.84 15.98 -5.15
C ILE A 202 -3.03 15.13 -4.67
N ALA A 203 -2.80 14.16 -3.80
CA ALA A 203 -3.83 13.20 -3.44
C ALA A 203 -5.02 13.85 -2.72
N ASN A 204 -4.81 14.74 -1.76
CA ASN A 204 -5.92 15.37 -1.04
C ASN A 204 -6.82 16.22 -1.97
N ASN A 205 -6.26 16.93 -2.94
CA ASN A 205 -7.04 17.69 -3.91
C ASN A 205 -7.79 16.78 -4.91
N LEU A 206 -7.19 15.67 -5.33
CA LEU A 206 -7.89 14.68 -6.14
C LEU A 206 -9.02 13.99 -5.35
N TRP A 207 -8.82 13.73 -4.06
CA TRP A 207 -9.87 13.20 -3.19
C TRP A 207 -11.07 14.15 -3.06
N SER A 208 -10.83 15.45 -3.02
CA SER A 208 -11.91 16.45 -3.01
C SER A 208 -12.82 16.32 -4.24
N ILE A 209 -12.25 16.09 -5.44
CA ILE A 209 -13.00 15.80 -6.65
C ILE A 209 -13.82 14.52 -6.48
N VAL A 210 -13.17 13.43 -6.06
CA VAL A 210 -13.82 12.12 -5.89
C VAL A 210 -14.99 12.21 -4.91
N ASN A 211 -14.79 12.83 -3.76
CA ASN A 211 -15.82 12.97 -2.74
C ASN A 211 -17.00 13.82 -3.21
N THR A 212 -16.74 14.83 -4.05
CA THR A 212 -17.78 15.69 -4.61
C THR A 212 -18.75 14.91 -5.52
N PHE A 213 -18.25 13.98 -6.32
CA PHE A 213 -19.04 13.26 -7.33
C PHE A 213 -19.43 11.84 -6.90
N PHE A 214 -18.52 11.09 -6.26
CA PHE A 214 -18.77 9.71 -5.84
C PHE A 214 -19.14 9.58 -4.36
N GLY A 215 -19.03 10.63 -3.56
CA GLY A 215 -19.45 10.64 -2.14
C GLY A 215 -20.98 10.70 -1.94
N LYS A 216 -21.76 10.58 -3.03
CA LYS A 216 -23.23 10.64 -3.05
C LYS A 216 -23.78 9.51 -3.94
N ASP A 217 -25.11 9.40 -4.00
CA ASP A 217 -25.75 8.55 -5.01
C ASP A 217 -25.37 9.04 -6.42
N ILE A 218 -24.90 8.10 -7.26
CA ILE A 218 -24.42 8.38 -8.61
C ILE A 218 -25.45 8.09 -9.71
N THR A 219 -26.72 7.82 -9.35
CA THR A 219 -27.77 7.47 -10.31
C THR A 219 -27.98 8.53 -11.39
N GLY A 220 -27.88 9.81 -11.02
CA GLY A 220 -28.02 10.95 -11.96
C GLY A 220 -26.69 11.51 -12.48
N LEU A 221 -25.56 10.87 -12.16
CA LEU A 221 -24.26 11.37 -12.58
C LEU A 221 -24.04 11.21 -14.08
N SER A 222 -23.55 12.27 -14.75
CA SER A 222 -23.28 12.26 -16.18
C SER A 222 -22.18 11.25 -16.57
N VAL A 223 -22.20 10.81 -17.83
CA VAL A 223 -21.18 9.92 -18.40
C VAL A 223 -19.78 10.54 -18.23
N LEU A 224 -19.62 11.81 -18.65
CA LEU A 224 -18.36 12.54 -18.54
C LEU A 224 -17.94 12.72 -17.07
N GLY A 225 -18.89 13.00 -16.16
CA GLY A 225 -18.65 13.12 -14.72
C GLY A 225 -18.12 11.82 -14.13
N THR A 226 -18.67 10.68 -14.55
CA THR A 226 -18.21 9.35 -14.11
C THR A 226 -16.78 9.07 -14.58
N TRP A 227 -16.46 9.30 -15.88
CA TRP A 227 -15.09 9.14 -16.39
C TRP A 227 -14.09 10.08 -15.72
N TYR A 228 -14.46 11.35 -15.55
CA TYR A 228 -13.64 12.35 -14.89
C TYR A 228 -13.29 11.92 -13.45
N THR A 229 -14.30 11.48 -12.72
CA THR A 229 -14.13 11.12 -11.30
C THR A 229 -13.32 9.84 -11.12
N ILE A 230 -13.56 8.82 -11.95
CA ILE A 230 -12.78 7.55 -11.82
C ILE A 230 -11.32 7.72 -12.23
N ILE A 231 -11.01 8.60 -13.18
CA ILE A 231 -9.63 8.97 -13.51
C ILE A 231 -8.99 9.70 -12.33
N ALA A 232 -9.69 10.68 -11.72
CA ALA A 232 -9.22 11.37 -10.52
C ALA A 232 -8.99 10.38 -9.35
N TYR A 233 -9.90 9.41 -9.14
CA TYR A 233 -9.73 8.37 -8.13
C TYR A 233 -8.52 7.46 -8.39
N SER A 234 -8.31 7.06 -9.63
CA SER A 234 -7.15 6.23 -10.00
C SER A 234 -5.82 6.94 -9.70
N LEU A 235 -5.75 8.24 -9.98
CA LEU A 235 -4.60 9.08 -9.63
C LEU A 235 -4.50 9.30 -8.11
N TYR A 236 -5.63 9.55 -7.43
CA TYR A 236 -5.68 9.68 -5.98
C TYR A 236 -5.07 8.48 -5.28
N VAL A 237 -5.54 7.26 -5.57
CA VAL A 237 -5.03 6.04 -4.93
C VAL A 237 -3.53 5.88 -5.17
N TYR A 238 -3.06 6.19 -6.37
CA TYR A 238 -1.63 6.14 -6.68
C TYR A 238 -0.81 7.13 -5.84
N PHE A 239 -1.21 8.40 -5.81
CA PHE A 239 -0.44 9.43 -5.08
C PHE A 239 -0.55 9.28 -3.57
N ASP A 240 -1.70 8.89 -3.06
CA ASP A 240 -1.91 8.60 -1.65
C ASP A 240 -0.99 7.47 -1.17
N PHE A 241 -1.03 6.34 -1.85
CA PHE A 241 -0.29 5.16 -1.43
C PHE A 241 1.21 5.22 -1.79
N SER A 242 1.57 5.72 -2.97
CA SER A 242 2.99 5.94 -3.30
C SER A 242 3.62 7.03 -2.43
N GLY A 243 2.84 8.04 -2.02
CA GLY A 243 3.27 9.06 -1.07
C GLY A 243 3.59 8.46 0.29
N TYR A 244 2.70 7.62 0.82
CA TYR A 244 2.96 6.88 2.06
C TYR A 244 4.21 5.99 1.96
N SER A 245 4.33 5.24 0.85
CA SER A 245 5.49 4.37 0.63
C SER A 245 6.79 5.16 0.56
N ASP A 246 6.80 6.33 -0.09
CA ASP A 246 8.00 7.20 -0.12
C ASP A 246 8.35 7.74 1.27
N ILE A 247 7.35 8.11 2.09
CA ILE A 247 7.60 8.51 3.48
C ILE A 247 8.20 7.35 4.27
N ALA A 248 7.63 6.16 4.18
CA ALA A 248 8.09 4.97 4.88
C ALA A 248 9.54 4.61 4.51
N ILE A 249 9.86 4.57 3.21
CA ILE A 249 11.21 4.26 2.70
C ILE A 249 12.20 5.37 3.10
N GLY A 250 11.77 6.63 3.02
CA GLY A 250 12.60 7.77 3.43
C GLY A 250 12.93 7.75 4.92
N LEU A 251 11.92 7.50 5.77
CA LEU A 251 12.11 7.35 7.22
C LEU A 251 13.01 6.14 7.54
N GLY A 252 12.76 4.99 6.89
CA GLY A 252 13.62 3.82 7.03
C GLY A 252 15.07 4.18 6.78
N ARG A 253 15.37 4.88 5.66
CA ARG A 253 16.73 5.30 5.29
C ARG A 253 17.36 6.27 6.31
N MET A 254 16.56 7.19 6.87
CA MET A 254 17.05 8.11 7.92
C MET A 254 17.49 7.37 9.19
N PHE A 255 16.96 6.18 9.45
CA PHE A 255 17.35 5.33 10.57
C PHE A 255 18.30 4.18 10.17
N GLY A 256 18.74 4.14 8.91
CA GLY A 256 19.69 3.16 8.38
C GLY A 256 19.06 1.83 7.95
N PHE A 257 17.75 1.82 7.64
CA PHE A 257 17.06 0.70 7.03
C PHE A 257 16.76 0.98 5.56
N HIS A 258 17.02 0.02 4.68
CA HIS A 258 16.83 0.14 3.24
C HIS A 258 15.67 -0.72 2.78
N PHE A 259 14.47 -0.15 2.76
CA PHE A 259 13.27 -0.82 2.29
C PHE A 259 13.19 -0.83 0.77
N ASP A 260 12.62 -1.91 0.22
CA ASP A 260 12.40 -2.06 -1.21
C ASP A 260 11.37 -1.06 -1.76
N GLU A 261 11.51 -0.73 -3.07
CA GLU A 261 10.54 0.10 -3.78
C GLU A 261 9.17 -0.58 -3.89
N ASN A 262 8.11 0.15 -3.55
CA ASN A 262 6.74 -0.35 -3.63
C ASN A 262 6.01 0.08 -4.92
N PHE A 263 6.49 1.16 -5.57
CA PHE A 263 5.93 1.67 -6.84
C PHE A 263 7.03 2.08 -7.82
N ARG A 264 6.85 1.74 -9.11
CA ARG A 264 7.77 2.10 -10.21
C ARG A 264 7.01 2.60 -11.43
N HIS A 265 6.38 3.79 -11.33
CA HIS A 265 5.60 4.41 -12.43
C HIS A 265 4.60 3.43 -13.07
N PRO A 266 3.61 2.91 -12.34
CA PRO A 266 2.73 1.84 -12.80
C PRO A 266 1.89 2.23 -14.01
N PHE A 267 1.53 3.51 -14.16
CA PHE A 267 0.77 3.98 -15.30
C PHE A 267 1.57 4.06 -16.61
N ALA A 268 2.89 3.87 -16.61
CA ALA A 268 3.67 3.74 -17.83
C ALA A 268 3.64 2.32 -18.43
N CYS A 269 2.93 1.37 -17.83
CA CYS A 269 2.84 -0.02 -18.25
C CYS A 269 2.15 -0.20 -19.62
N THR A 270 2.46 -1.32 -20.28
CA THR A 270 1.89 -1.76 -21.57
C THR A 270 1.14 -3.09 -21.46
N THR A 271 1.17 -3.75 -20.30
CA THR A 271 0.42 -4.96 -19.99
C THR A 271 -0.06 -4.92 -18.54
N ILE A 272 -1.09 -5.68 -18.19
CA ILE A 272 -1.59 -5.79 -16.80
C ILE A 272 -0.56 -6.52 -15.93
N ALA A 273 0.13 -7.51 -16.48
CA ALA A 273 1.24 -8.15 -15.77
C ALA A 273 2.36 -7.15 -15.42
N GLU A 274 2.70 -6.23 -16.32
CA GLU A 274 3.68 -5.17 -16.07
C GLU A 274 3.15 -4.16 -15.04
N PHE A 275 1.86 -3.81 -15.07
CA PHE A 275 1.25 -2.96 -14.05
C PHE A 275 1.48 -3.51 -12.65
N TRP A 276 1.20 -4.79 -12.40
CA TRP A 276 1.36 -5.43 -11.10
C TRP A 276 2.83 -5.67 -10.70
N GLN A 277 3.76 -5.64 -11.62
CA GLN A 277 5.20 -5.61 -11.34
C GLN A 277 5.70 -4.22 -10.90
N ARG A 278 4.86 -3.18 -11.07
CA ARG A 278 5.17 -1.78 -10.79
C ARG A 278 4.27 -1.16 -9.72
N TRP A 279 3.14 -1.80 -9.41
CA TRP A 279 2.14 -1.40 -8.42
C TRP A 279 2.19 -2.32 -7.22
N HIS A 280 2.31 -1.73 -6.00
CA HIS A 280 2.31 -2.48 -4.74
C HIS A 280 3.21 -3.73 -4.79
N ILE A 281 4.47 -3.50 -5.17
CA ILE A 281 5.45 -4.55 -5.50
C ILE A 281 5.63 -5.51 -4.32
N SER A 282 5.64 -5.00 -3.10
CA SER A 282 5.82 -5.80 -1.89
C SER A 282 4.68 -6.80 -1.67
N LEU A 283 3.40 -6.40 -1.89
CA LEU A 283 2.26 -7.30 -1.81
C LEU A 283 2.29 -8.35 -2.93
N GLY A 284 2.57 -7.91 -4.16
CA GLY A 284 2.68 -8.82 -5.31
C GLY A 284 3.78 -9.86 -5.13
N SER A 285 4.94 -9.45 -4.58
CA SER A 285 6.04 -10.38 -4.28
C SER A 285 5.68 -11.32 -3.12
N PHE A 286 4.98 -10.84 -2.09
CA PHE A 286 4.51 -11.67 -0.99
C PHE A 286 3.63 -12.82 -1.49
N PHE A 287 2.56 -12.55 -2.22
CA PHE A 287 1.68 -13.59 -2.73
C PHE A 287 2.35 -14.52 -3.76
N ARG A 288 3.25 -13.99 -4.59
CA ARG A 288 4.03 -14.80 -5.52
C ARG A 288 4.92 -15.82 -4.78
N ASP A 289 5.62 -15.37 -3.75
CA ASP A 289 6.66 -16.17 -3.11
C ASP A 289 6.09 -17.13 -2.06
N TYR A 290 5.00 -16.75 -1.37
CA TYR A 290 4.42 -17.55 -0.30
C TYR A 290 3.13 -18.31 -0.69
N LEU A 291 2.42 -17.92 -1.78
CA LEU A 291 1.14 -18.52 -2.11
C LEU A 291 1.07 -19.16 -3.50
N LEU A 292 1.71 -18.57 -4.51
CA LEU A 292 1.55 -18.99 -5.92
C LEU A 292 1.94 -20.45 -6.16
N TYR A 293 2.95 -20.96 -5.45
CA TYR A 293 3.52 -22.28 -5.64
C TYR A 293 3.16 -23.28 -4.53
N VAL A 294 2.22 -22.91 -3.65
CA VAL A 294 1.74 -23.85 -2.61
C VAL A 294 1.20 -25.12 -3.29
N PRO A 295 1.71 -26.32 -2.91
CA PRO A 295 1.27 -27.55 -3.51
C PRO A 295 -0.17 -27.87 -3.08
N PHE A 296 -1.05 -28.05 -4.05
CA PHE A 296 -2.43 -28.49 -3.83
C PHE A 296 -2.53 -29.98 -4.23
N PHE A 297 -2.86 -30.84 -3.27
CA PHE A 297 -2.77 -32.30 -3.42
C PHE A 297 -1.38 -32.77 -3.90
N GLY A 298 -0.31 -32.23 -3.30
CA GLY A 298 1.07 -32.64 -3.53
C GLY A 298 1.70 -32.16 -4.83
N LYS A 299 0.98 -31.38 -5.66
CA LYS A 299 1.52 -30.83 -6.93
C LYS A 299 1.18 -29.34 -7.06
N PRO A 300 2.13 -28.48 -7.46
CA PRO A 300 1.84 -27.09 -7.78
C PRO A 300 0.97 -27.01 -9.05
N ARG A 301 -0.19 -26.36 -8.93
CA ARG A 301 -1.13 -26.17 -10.04
C ARG A 301 -1.16 -24.70 -10.45
N LYS A 302 -0.47 -24.35 -11.51
CA LYS A 302 -0.26 -22.98 -11.97
C LYS A 302 -1.53 -22.12 -12.07
N TYR A 303 -2.61 -22.64 -12.64
CA TYR A 303 -3.86 -21.90 -12.80
C TYR A 303 -4.62 -21.76 -11.49
N PHE A 304 -4.59 -22.79 -10.65
CA PHE A 304 -5.17 -22.74 -9.33
C PHE A 304 -4.40 -21.76 -8.42
N GLY A 305 -3.07 -21.81 -8.46
CA GLY A 305 -2.24 -20.86 -7.73
C GLY A 305 -2.50 -19.40 -8.17
N LEU A 306 -2.66 -19.15 -9.47
CA LEU A 306 -3.02 -17.83 -9.98
C LEU A 306 -4.41 -17.37 -9.48
N PHE A 307 -5.42 -18.25 -9.52
CA PHE A 307 -6.74 -17.97 -8.96
C PHE A 307 -6.64 -17.65 -7.46
N LEU A 308 -5.95 -18.50 -6.70
CA LEU A 308 -5.81 -18.35 -5.26
C LEU A 308 -5.12 -17.03 -4.89
N VAL A 309 -4.04 -16.67 -5.59
CA VAL A 309 -3.33 -15.39 -5.39
C VAL A 309 -4.29 -14.21 -5.58
N TRP A 310 -5.05 -14.17 -6.67
CA TRP A 310 -5.93 -13.04 -6.95
C TRP A 310 -7.14 -13.00 -6.03
N PHE A 311 -7.71 -14.14 -5.69
CA PHE A 311 -8.78 -14.25 -4.71
C PHE A 311 -8.33 -13.75 -3.33
N CYS A 312 -7.17 -14.22 -2.84
CA CYS A 312 -6.61 -13.78 -1.57
C CYS A 312 -6.16 -12.31 -1.58
N THR A 313 -5.66 -11.81 -2.74
CA THR A 313 -5.34 -10.39 -2.89
C THR A 313 -6.60 -9.52 -2.74
N GLY A 314 -7.70 -9.93 -3.35
CA GLY A 314 -9.00 -9.26 -3.18
C GLY A 314 -9.45 -9.28 -1.72
N LEU A 315 -9.51 -10.44 -1.10
CA LEU A 315 -9.88 -10.58 0.32
C LEU A 315 -9.00 -9.74 1.23
N TRP A 316 -7.70 -9.68 0.99
CA TRP A 316 -6.78 -8.91 1.81
C TRP A 316 -7.12 -7.41 1.85
N HIS A 317 -7.63 -6.85 0.75
CA HIS A 317 -8.02 -5.44 0.70
C HIS A 317 -9.23 -5.13 1.57
N GLY A 318 -10.23 -6.00 1.65
CA GLY A 318 -11.41 -5.72 2.47
C GLY A 318 -12.39 -6.89 2.55
N ALA A 319 -13.25 -6.82 3.57
CA ALA A 319 -14.31 -7.80 3.81
C ALA A 319 -15.61 -7.35 3.12
N ALA A 320 -15.57 -7.24 1.78
CA ALA A 320 -16.74 -6.93 0.96
C ALA A 320 -16.65 -7.60 -0.41
N TRP A 321 -17.78 -7.78 -1.06
CA TRP A 321 -17.87 -8.50 -2.33
C TRP A 321 -17.14 -7.81 -3.48
N ASN A 322 -17.13 -6.47 -3.51
CA ASN A 322 -16.41 -5.71 -4.53
C ASN A 322 -14.91 -6.02 -4.55
N PHE A 323 -14.26 -6.25 -3.40
CA PHE A 323 -12.84 -6.61 -3.34
C PHE A 323 -12.59 -8.01 -3.89
N ILE A 324 -13.49 -8.97 -3.64
CA ILE A 324 -13.42 -10.30 -4.24
C ILE A 324 -13.56 -10.20 -5.77
N LEU A 325 -14.56 -9.45 -6.23
CA LEU A 325 -14.79 -9.21 -7.67
C LEU A 325 -13.59 -8.52 -8.32
N TRP A 326 -12.98 -7.54 -7.64
CA TRP A 326 -11.78 -6.86 -8.08
C TRP A 326 -10.59 -7.82 -8.24
N GLY A 327 -10.38 -8.68 -7.26
CA GLY A 327 -9.32 -9.70 -7.35
C GLY A 327 -9.56 -10.65 -8.52
N LEU A 328 -10.76 -11.19 -8.66
CA LEU A 328 -11.12 -12.08 -9.77
C LEU A 328 -11.02 -11.38 -11.14
N TYR A 329 -11.41 -10.12 -11.22
CA TYR A 329 -11.28 -9.28 -12.42
C TYR A 329 -9.81 -9.25 -12.90
N TYR A 330 -8.87 -8.90 -12.03
CA TYR A 330 -7.47 -8.90 -12.42
C TYR A 330 -6.91 -10.31 -12.67
N GLY A 331 -7.37 -11.30 -11.93
CA GLY A 331 -7.06 -12.71 -12.17
C GLY A 331 -7.43 -13.15 -13.59
N CYS A 332 -8.60 -12.74 -14.09
CA CYS A 332 -9.03 -13.00 -15.47
C CYS A 332 -8.11 -12.34 -16.52
N PHE A 333 -7.74 -11.08 -16.32
CA PHE A 333 -6.83 -10.40 -17.25
C PHE A 333 -5.41 -10.96 -17.21
N MET A 334 -4.92 -11.36 -16.04
CA MET A 334 -3.62 -12.04 -15.91
C MET A 334 -3.64 -13.39 -16.63
N LEU A 335 -4.73 -14.14 -16.51
CA LEU A 335 -4.91 -15.41 -17.23
C LEU A 335 -5.01 -15.17 -18.74
N PHE A 336 -5.73 -14.14 -19.17
CA PHE A 336 -5.85 -13.75 -20.58
C PHE A 336 -4.48 -13.42 -21.19
N GLU A 337 -3.69 -12.54 -20.55
CA GLU A 337 -2.34 -12.19 -21.02
C GLU A 337 -1.40 -13.40 -21.05
N GLN A 338 -1.52 -14.30 -20.07
CA GLN A 338 -0.73 -15.52 -20.02
C GLN A 338 -1.08 -16.48 -21.17
N LYS A 339 -2.38 -16.65 -21.49
CA LYS A 339 -2.83 -17.48 -22.63
C LYS A 339 -2.49 -16.86 -23.98
N MET A 340 -2.60 -15.53 -24.12
CA MET A 340 -2.17 -14.79 -25.30
C MET A 340 -0.67 -14.98 -25.57
N GLY A 341 0.12 -14.94 -24.51
CA GLY A 341 1.57 -15.10 -24.56
C GLY A 341 2.32 -13.85 -25.05
N LYS A 342 3.54 -13.69 -24.55
CA LYS A 342 4.40 -12.50 -24.83
C LYS A 342 4.59 -12.21 -26.31
N LYS A 343 4.70 -13.24 -27.17
CA LYS A 343 4.93 -13.09 -28.62
C LYS A 343 3.75 -12.39 -29.32
N ARG A 344 2.50 -12.75 -28.98
CA ARG A 344 1.29 -12.12 -29.55
C ARG A 344 1.09 -10.71 -29.01
N MET A 345 1.23 -10.51 -27.69
CA MET A 345 1.13 -9.20 -27.06
C MET A 345 2.17 -8.21 -27.63
N LYS A 346 3.39 -8.67 -27.97
CA LYS A 346 4.43 -7.82 -28.55
C LYS A 346 4.02 -7.24 -29.90
N LYS A 347 3.20 -7.95 -30.69
CA LYS A 347 2.74 -7.52 -32.03
C LYS A 347 1.69 -6.40 -31.99
N TRP A 348 1.05 -6.15 -30.85
CA TRP A 348 0.06 -5.07 -30.75
C TRP A 348 0.73 -3.70 -30.90
N PRO A 349 0.09 -2.76 -31.63
CA PRO A 349 0.53 -1.37 -31.67
C PRO A 349 0.60 -0.78 -30.25
N ILE A 350 1.58 0.09 -30.01
CA ILE A 350 1.82 0.67 -28.68
C ILE A 350 0.61 1.43 -28.13
N VAL A 351 -0.12 2.11 -29.01
CA VAL A 351 -1.33 2.87 -28.64
C VAL A 351 -2.39 1.92 -28.06
N TRP A 352 -2.67 0.79 -28.74
CA TRP A 352 -3.67 -0.19 -28.27
C TRP A 352 -3.25 -0.86 -26.97
N LYS A 353 -1.97 -1.09 -26.73
CA LYS A 353 -1.47 -1.56 -25.43
C LYS A 353 -1.80 -0.58 -24.32
N HIS A 354 -1.57 0.71 -24.56
CA HIS A 354 -1.88 1.74 -23.58
C HIS A 354 -3.39 1.91 -23.37
N VAL A 355 -4.20 1.90 -24.43
CA VAL A 355 -5.67 1.96 -24.31
C VAL A 355 -6.18 0.78 -23.48
N TYR A 356 -5.79 -0.46 -23.86
CA TYR A 356 -6.15 -1.68 -23.14
C TYR A 356 -5.78 -1.59 -21.65
N THR A 357 -4.51 -1.31 -21.36
CA THR A 357 -4.05 -1.32 -19.95
C THR A 357 -4.71 -0.24 -19.12
N LYS A 358 -4.89 1.00 -19.64
CA LYS A 358 -5.52 2.09 -18.90
C LYS A 358 -7.01 1.83 -18.68
N LEU A 359 -7.69 1.32 -19.69
CA LEU A 359 -9.11 0.96 -19.55
C LEU A 359 -9.30 -0.11 -18.47
N VAL A 360 -8.52 -1.20 -18.52
CA VAL A 360 -8.61 -2.26 -17.51
C VAL A 360 -8.27 -1.73 -16.11
N ILE A 361 -7.24 -0.89 -15.98
CA ILE A 361 -6.84 -0.33 -14.68
C ILE A 361 -7.94 0.59 -14.12
N ILE A 362 -8.47 1.52 -14.92
CA ILE A 362 -9.48 2.49 -14.49
C ILE A 362 -10.77 1.77 -14.09
N LEU A 363 -11.25 0.80 -14.88
CA LEU A 363 -12.42 0.00 -14.52
C LEU A 363 -12.19 -0.84 -13.26
N GLY A 364 -10.98 -1.39 -13.09
CA GLY A 364 -10.58 -2.07 -11.86
C GLY A 364 -10.64 -1.16 -10.63
N PHE A 365 -10.23 0.10 -10.74
CA PHE A 365 -10.40 1.07 -9.65
C PHE A 365 -11.87 1.41 -9.38
N GLY A 366 -12.73 1.38 -10.39
CA GLY A 366 -14.18 1.50 -10.19
C GLY A 366 -14.75 0.37 -9.35
N ILE A 367 -14.40 -0.88 -9.67
CA ILE A 367 -14.80 -2.06 -8.87
C ILE A 367 -14.28 -1.92 -7.42
N PHE A 368 -13.07 -1.40 -7.24
CA PHE A 368 -12.47 -1.22 -5.93
C PHE A 368 -13.19 -0.15 -5.08
N TYR A 369 -13.67 0.93 -5.69
CA TYR A 369 -14.27 2.06 -4.99
C TYR A 369 -15.65 1.75 -4.40
N PHE A 370 -16.53 1.09 -5.16
CA PHE A 370 -17.93 0.88 -4.78
C PHE A 370 -18.12 -0.44 -4.04
N GLU A 371 -18.27 -0.37 -2.70
CA GLU A 371 -18.57 -1.54 -1.86
C GLU A 371 -20.02 -2.01 -2.03
N ASP A 372 -20.97 -1.08 -2.22
CA ASP A 372 -22.35 -1.41 -2.56
C ASP A 372 -22.45 -1.87 -4.01
N LEU A 373 -22.95 -3.09 -4.22
CA LEU A 373 -23.07 -3.69 -5.56
C LEU A 373 -24.11 -2.99 -6.45
N GLY A 374 -25.11 -2.31 -5.87
CA GLY A 374 -26.08 -1.50 -6.61
C GLY A 374 -25.40 -0.26 -7.19
N GLN A 375 -24.62 0.46 -6.37
CA GLN A 375 -23.81 1.60 -6.83
C GLN A 375 -22.74 1.15 -7.85
N LEU A 376 -22.13 -0.02 -7.65
CA LEU A 376 -21.20 -0.60 -8.64
C LEU A 376 -21.89 -0.87 -9.98
N GLY A 377 -23.12 -1.42 -9.95
CA GLY A 377 -23.93 -1.61 -11.15
C GLY A 377 -24.22 -0.27 -11.83
N GLN A 378 -24.64 0.74 -11.06
CA GLN A 378 -24.89 2.08 -11.57
C GLN A 378 -23.63 2.73 -12.17
N PHE A 379 -22.44 2.53 -11.55
CA PHE A 379 -21.17 2.97 -12.12
C PHE A 379 -20.96 2.41 -13.54
N PHE A 380 -21.22 1.11 -13.75
CA PHE A 380 -21.07 0.51 -15.08
C PHE A 380 -22.12 1.02 -16.08
N LEU A 381 -23.34 1.30 -15.64
CA LEU A 381 -24.35 1.94 -16.50
C LEU A 381 -23.92 3.35 -16.93
N ASN A 382 -23.39 4.14 -16.00
CA ASN A 382 -22.94 5.49 -16.27
C ASN A 382 -21.71 5.51 -17.19
N ILE A 383 -20.69 4.73 -16.90
CA ILE A 383 -19.41 4.76 -17.65
C ILE A 383 -19.57 4.26 -19.10
N THR A 384 -20.52 3.37 -19.35
CA THR A 384 -20.86 2.88 -20.69
C THR A 384 -21.85 3.79 -21.44
N GLY A 385 -22.46 4.75 -20.77
CA GLY A 385 -23.51 5.61 -21.34
C GLY A 385 -24.88 4.96 -21.40
N ILE A 386 -25.05 3.72 -20.92
CA ILE A 386 -26.36 3.03 -20.87
C ILE A 386 -27.32 3.79 -19.96
N SER A 387 -26.83 4.46 -18.92
CA SER A 387 -27.62 5.31 -18.02
C SER A 387 -28.37 6.43 -18.74
N MET A 388 -27.86 6.92 -19.88
CA MET A 388 -28.56 7.92 -20.70
C MET A 388 -29.91 7.40 -21.21
N ILE A 389 -29.97 6.10 -21.54
CA ILE A 389 -31.20 5.44 -22.02
C ILE A 389 -32.04 4.94 -20.85
N ALA A 390 -31.40 4.35 -19.84
CA ALA A 390 -32.10 3.70 -18.73
C ALA A 390 -32.67 4.69 -17.72
N ASN A 391 -31.94 5.75 -17.39
CA ASN A 391 -32.25 6.68 -16.29
C ASN A 391 -32.34 8.13 -16.74
N GLY A 392 -32.17 8.43 -18.04
CA GLY A 392 -32.15 9.80 -18.56
C GLY A 392 -30.94 10.64 -18.09
N ALA A 393 -29.86 9.97 -17.63
CA ALA A 393 -28.66 10.67 -17.21
C ALA A 393 -28.04 11.46 -18.37
N PRO A 394 -27.54 12.69 -18.17
CA PRO A 394 -26.97 13.48 -19.26
C PRO A 394 -25.58 12.95 -19.65
N PHE A 395 -25.14 13.21 -20.90
CA PHE A 395 -23.76 12.92 -21.29
C PHE A 395 -22.77 13.79 -20.49
N THR A 396 -23.10 15.06 -20.27
CA THR A 396 -22.33 16.01 -19.45
C THR A 396 -23.28 16.93 -18.69
N ASP A 397 -22.79 17.57 -17.63
CA ASP A 397 -23.53 18.50 -16.79
C ASP A 397 -22.66 19.71 -16.43
N PRO A 398 -23.27 20.87 -16.05
CA PRO A 398 -22.54 22.08 -15.73
C PRO A 398 -21.56 21.94 -14.56
N MET A 399 -21.89 21.11 -13.58
CA MET A 399 -21.03 20.86 -12.40
C MET A 399 -19.75 20.13 -12.81
N THR A 400 -19.87 19.07 -13.62
CA THR A 400 -18.74 18.34 -14.19
C THR A 400 -17.85 19.25 -15.01
N PHE A 401 -18.44 20.05 -15.91
CA PHE A 401 -17.68 20.98 -16.76
C PHE A 401 -16.93 22.03 -15.94
N SER A 402 -17.60 22.65 -14.95
CA SER A 402 -16.98 23.62 -14.05
C SER A 402 -15.84 23.00 -13.24
N SER A 403 -16.05 21.82 -12.66
CA SER A 403 -15.03 21.12 -11.88
C SER A 403 -13.83 20.74 -12.75
N LEU A 404 -14.06 20.20 -13.95
CA LEU A 404 -13.00 19.86 -14.90
C LEU A 404 -12.16 21.08 -15.26
N ARG A 405 -12.80 22.21 -15.60
CA ARG A 405 -12.12 23.48 -15.92
C ARG A 405 -11.26 23.97 -14.77
N ASN A 406 -11.76 23.89 -13.55
CA ASN A 406 -11.06 24.38 -12.35
C ASN A 406 -9.87 23.47 -11.97
N ASN A 407 -9.95 22.17 -12.26
CA ASN A 407 -8.95 21.19 -11.84
C ASN A 407 -8.10 20.62 -12.98
N ILE A 408 -8.24 21.15 -14.22
CA ILE A 408 -7.53 20.60 -15.38
C ILE A 408 -6.01 20.60 -15.21
N PHE A 409 -5.44 21.66 -14.65
CA PHE A 409 -4.00 21.75 -14.40
C PHE A 409 -3.54 20.74 -13.34
N LEU A 410 -4.34 20.52 -12.29
CA LEU A 410 -4.06 19.51 -11.27
C LEU A 410 -3.99 18.10 -11.91
N ILE A 411 -4.99 17.76 -12.74
CA ILE A 411 -5.06 16.44 -13.38
C ILE A 411 -3.91 16.23 -14.36
N LEU A 412 -3.63 17.21 -15.22
CA LEU A 412 -2.53 17.14 -16.17
C LEU A 412 -1.18 17.03 -15.45
N PHE A 413 -0.99 17.81 -14.37
CA PHE A 413 0.19 17.71 -13.52
C PHE A 413 0.31 16.34 -12.85
N ALA A 414 -0.77 15.80 -12.28
CA ALA A 414 -0.81 14.47 -11.68
C ALA A 414 -0.47 13.38 -12.72
N ILE A 415 -1.04 13.45 -13.92
CA ILE A 415 -0.70 12.51 -15.01
C ILE A 415 0.80 12.62 -15.34
N LEU A 416 1.35 13.81 -15.52
CA LEU A 416 2.76 14.04 -15.86
C LEU A 416 3.68 13.44 -14.78
N VAL A 417 3.40 13.71 -13.50
CA VAL A 417 4.20 13.23 -12.35
C VAL A 417 4.05 11.72 -12.14
N SER A 418 2.94 11.11 -12.55
CA SER A 418 2.77 9.65 -12.50
C SER A 418 3.64 8.89 -13.51
N LEU A 419 4.13 9.56 -14.55
CA LEU A 419 4.99 9.02 -15.59
C LEU A 419 6.48 9.19 -15.20
N PRO A 420 7.41 8.44 -15.85
CA PRO A 420 8.84 8.51 -15.53
C PRO A 420 9.54 9.78 -16.07
N VAL A 421 8.88 10.94 -16.00
CA VAL A 421 9.43 12.22 -16.45
C VAL A 421 10.38 12.81 -15.42
N LEU A 422 9.93 12.93 -14.17
CA LEU A 422 10.74 13.49 -13.09
C LEU A 422 12.03 12.69 -12.82
N PRO A 423 12.04 11.34 -12.79
CA PRO A 423 13.27 10.57 -12.68
C PRO A 423 14.25 10.83 -13.81
N LYS A 424 13.77 10.99 -15.07
CA LYS A 424 14.64 11.33 -16.20
C LYS A 424 15.28 12.71 -16.04
N ILE A 425 14.51 13.69 -15.57
CA ILE A 425 15.05 15.03 -15.26
C ILE A 425 16.08 14.93 -14.15
N LYS A 426 15.78 14.20 -13.07
CA LYS A 426 16.69 14.00 -11.95
C LYS A 426 18.00 13.32 -12.40
N SER A 427 17.92 12.26 -13.21
CA SER A 427 19.12 11.56 -13.70
C SER A 427 19.98 12.47 -14.60
N TYR A 428 19.36 13.28 -15.47
CA TYR A 428 20.08 14.24 -16.31
C TYR A 428 20.98 15.18 -15.47
N PHE A 429 20.49 15.68 -14.35
CA PHE A 429 21.26 16.57 -13.49
C PHE A 429 22.25 15.80 -12.61
N LEU A 430 21.81 14.74 -11.92
CA LEU A 430 22.60 14.09 -10.86
C LEU A 430 23.60 13.05 -11.40
N GLU A 431 23.44 12.57 -12.64
CA GLU A 431 24.39 11.68 -13.32
C GLU A 431 25.29 12.43 -14.29
N SER A 432 25.17 13.77 -14.36
CA SER A 432 25.98 14.60 -15.24
C SER A 432 27.45 14.58 -14.83
N LYS A 433 28.35 14.37 -15.80
CA LYS A 433 29.81 14.51 -15.61
C LYS A 433 30.26 15.97 -15.45
N ASN A 434 29.42 16.92 -15.82
CA ASN A 434 29.66 18.35 -15.63
C ASN A 434 29.36 18.74 -14.17
N ASN A 435 30.39 19.13 -13.45
CA ASN A 435 30.28 19.47 -12.02
C ASN A 435 29.30 20.61 -11.74
N THR A 436 29.21 21.61 -12.65
CA THR A 436 28.24 22.69 -12.52
C THR A 436 26.80 22.19 -12.63
N VAL A 437 26.51 21.34 -13.64
CA VAL A 437 25.16 20.74 -13.83
C VAL A 437 24.79 19.85 -12.63
N TYR A 438 25.73 19.03 -12.14
CA TYR A 438 25.54 18.22 -10.94
C TYR A 438 25.22 19.09 -9.71
N THR A 439 26.00 20.14 -9.49
CA THR A 439 25.80 21.04 -8.34
C THR A 439 24.46 21.77 -8.42
N ILE A 440 24.08 22.27 -9.60
CA ILE A 440 22.77 22.89 -9.83
C ILE A 440 21.65 21.87 -9.51
N GLY A 441 21.78 20.63 -9.94
CA GLY A 441 20.82 19.57 -9.65
C GLY A 441 20.68 19.28 -8.15
N ARG A 442 21.79 19.18 -7.43
CA ARG A 442 21.83 18.96 -5.97
C ARG A 442 21.20 20.13 -5.20
N VAL A 443 21.67 21.33 -5.44
CA VAL A 443 21.16 22.55 -4.78
C VAL A 443 19.69 22.77 -5.13
N GLY A 444 19.34 22.64 -6.43
CA GLY A 444 17.96 22.78 -6.91
C GLY A 444 17.00 21.76 -6.28
N SER A 445 17.42 20.49 -6.13
CA SER A 445 16.59 19.48 -5.48
C SER A 445 16.32 19.81 -4.00
N VAL A 446 17.30 20.29 -3.28
CA VAL A 446 17.12 20.72 -1.88
C VAL A 446 16.20 21.95 -1.81
N ALA A 447 16.44 22.97 -2.66
CA ALA A 447 15.60 24.16 -2.70
C ALA A 447 14.14 23.84 -3.01
N VAL A 448 13.85 23.00 -4.01
CA VAL A 448 12.50 22.52 -4.34
C VAL A 448 11.87 21.79 -3.15
N CYS A 449 12.59 20.91 -2.49
CA CYS A 449 12.05 20.21 -1.32
C CYS A 449 11.76 21.16 -0.14
N MET A 450 12.58 22.19 0.09
CA MET A 450 12.28 23.21 1.11
C MET A 450 11.01 24.00 0.81
N VAL A 451 10.80 24.39 -0.46
CA VAL A 451 9.55 25.01 -0.90
C VAL A 451 8.36 24.08 -0.73
N LEU A 452 8.52 22.80 -1.14
CA LEU A 452 7.46 21.80 -0.98
C LEU A 452 7.11 21.57 0.50
N LEU A 453 8.10 21.51 1.38
CA LEU A 453 7.86 21.38 2.82
C LEU A 453 7.08 22.58 3.38
N ALA A 454 7.45 23.81 2.99
CA ALA A 454 6.73 25.01 3.40
C ALA A 454 5.27 24.99 2.91
N VAL A 455 5.03 24.66 1.63
CA VAL A 455 3.68 24.53 1.06
C VAL A 455 2.87 23.43 1.78
N VAL A 456 3.46 22.26 1.99
CA VAL A 456 2.83 21.16 2.73
C VAL A 456 2.46 21.61 4.14
N SER A 457 3.34 22.31 4.84
CA SER A 457 3.09 22.78 6.20
C SER A 457 1.90 23.77 6.26
N VAL A 458 1.85 24.71 5.33
CA VAL A 458 0.72 25.66 5.23
C VAL A 458 -0.59 24.92 4.96
N LEU A 459 -0.59 23.98 4.02
CA LEU A 459 -1.78 23.21 3.68
C LEU A 459 -2.24 22.28 4.82
N LEU A 460 -1.34 21.82 5.68
CA LEU A 460 -1.68 20.97 6.83
C LEU A 460 -2.29 21.76 8.00
N VAL A 461 -2.09 23.07 8.08
CA VAL A 461 -2.69 23.92 9.14
C VAL A 461 -4.22 23.92 9.05
N ASP A 462 -4.76 23.92 7.83
CA ASP A 462 -6.20 24.13 7.56
C ASP A 462 -6.94 22.83 7.20
N THR A 463 -6.26 21.69 7.14
CA THR A 463 -6.89 20.41 6.80
C THR A 463 -7.32 19.64 8.05
N THR A 464 -8.64 19.44 8.22
CA THR A 464 -9.17 18.32 9.02
C THR A 464 -8.60 17.02 8.47
N ASN A 465 -7.98 16.21 9.34
CA ASN A 465 -7.22 15.00 9.05
C ASN A 465 -7.81 14.14 7.90
N ASN A 466 -7.31 14.32 6.69
CA ASN A 466 -7.57 13.40 5.60
C ASN A 466 -6.61 12.20 5.76
N VAL A 467 -7.08 11.17 6.46
CA VAL A 467 -6.34 9.92 6.69
C VAL A 467 -5.95 9.28 5.36
N PHE A 468 -4.82 8.60 5.33
CA PHE A 468 -4.44 7.79 4.18
C PHE A 468 -5.49 6.70 3.92
N LEU A 469 -5.68 6.35 2.65
CA LEU A 469 -6.68 5.36 2.21
C LEU A 469 -6.60 4.05 3.00
N TYR A 470 -5.40 3.54 3.26
CA TYR A 470 -5.16 2.28 3.99
C TYR A 470 -5.54 2.29 5.48
N PHE A 471 -5.89 3.42 6.05
CA PHE A 471 -6.48 3.47 7.40
C PHE A 471 -7.99 3.15 7.41
N ARG A 472 -8.58 2.97 6.23
CA ARG A 472 -10.01 2.67 6.08
C ARG A 472 -10.29 1.18 5.81
N PHE A 473 -9.24 0.36 5.58
CA PHE A 473 -9.34 -1.06 5.20
C PHE A 473 -8.76 -2.01 6.25
#